data_8dc5dd6d1997bfcb12ea85f27e10dea9
#
_entry.id   8dc5dd6d1997bfcb12ea85f27e10dea9
#
_cell.length_a   1.000
_cell.length_b   1.000
_cell.length_c   1.000
_cell.angle_alpha   90.00
_cell.angle_beta   90.00
_cell.angle_gamma   90.00
#
_symmetry.space_group_name_H-M   'P 1'
#
loop_
_entity.id
_entity.type
_entity.pdbx_description
1 polymer ?
#
loop_
_entity_poly.entity_id
_entity_poly.type
_entity_poly.pdbx_seq_one_letter_code
_entity_poly.pdbx_strand_id
1 'polypeptide(L)'
;MVSLLPVDLSRWDSAPPGDAICVPVWTDVRPLRGAAGLLDWRMCGRLSAMLSSGKVTGAEGEQTLFPSAHRLPWRLVLALGAGPRRDFSEKRFQASVRRGFDAAKGLGARRLALALPGRDGEASGTTALTSRRALDLLLQELDAVPGLLDELAVIAPVAVQKELGEVLRLRAIRAAPAGPRPAAASRRAQRQKP
;
A
#
# COMPACT_ATOMS: atom_id res chain seq x y z
N MET A 1 10.26 -4.36 -4.67
CA MET A 1 10.31 -4.80 -3.25
C MET A 1 9.12 -4.22 -2.48
N VAL A 2 8.49 -4.98 -1.55
CA VAL A 2 7.38 -4.47 -0.73
C VAL A 2 7.86 -4.26 0.71
N SER A 3 7.58 -3.10 1.28
CA SER A 3 7.91 -2.73 2.67
C SER A 3 6.68 -2.20 3.40
N LEU A 4 6.75 -2.12 4.72
CA LEU A 4 5.71 -1.52 5.56
C LEU A 4 6.17 -0.18 6.08
N LEU A 5 5.27 0.78 6.07
CA LEU A 5 5.50 2.12 6.60
C LEU A 5 4.35 2.44 7.59
N PRO A 6 4.65 2.81 8.83
CA PRO A 6 3.59 3.17 9.78
C PRO A 6 2.93 4.51 9.43
N VAL A 7 1.71 4.71 9.92
CA VAL A 7 1.02 6.01 9.89
C VAL A 7 1.65 6.90 10.96
N ASP A 8 2.84 7.45 10.65
CA ASP A 8 3.68 8.24 11.55
C ASP A 8 4.55 9.20 10.72
N LEU A 9 4.47 10.50 10.99
CA LEU A 9 5.19 11.51 10.22
C LEU A 9 6.71 11.44 10.38
N SER A 10 7.22 11.08 11.56
CA SER A 10 8.66 10.95 11.78
C SER A 10 9.26 9.81 10.93
N ARG A 11 8.47 8.75 10.75
CA ARG A 11 8.83 7.64 9.88
C ARG A 11 8.71 8.01 8.40
N TRP A 12 7.72 8.84 8.06
CA TRP A 12 7.61 9.33 6.68
C TRP A 12 8.77 10.25 6.33
N ASP A 13 9.15 11.18 7.23
CA ASP A 13 10.28 12.09 6.99
C ASP A 13 11.62 11.35 6.81
N SER A 14 11.73 10.17 7.41
CA SER A 14 12.91 9.29 7.30
C SER A 14 12.80 8.28 6.14
N ALA A 15 11.70 8.26 5.42
CA ALA A 15 11.51 7.33 4.31
C ALA A 15 12.38 7.73 3.10
N PRO A 16 12.85 6.77 2.30
CA PRO A 16 13.58 7.09 1.08
C PRO A 16 12.68 7.88 0.10
N PRO A 17 13.28 8.78 -0.70
CA PRO A 17 12.54 9.52 -1.71
C PRO A 17 11.77 8.61 -2.66
N GLY A 18 10.53 8.96 -2.95
CA GLY A 18 9.65 8.21 -3.83
C GLY A 18 8.97 9.08 -4.89
N ASP A 19 8.26 8.44 -5.80
CA ASP A 19 7.59 9.16 -6.89
C ASP A 19 6.23 9.67 -6.46
N ALA A 20 5.42 8.84 -5.82
CA ALA A 20 4.09 9.23 -5.38
C ALA A 20 3.68 8.57 -4.05
N ILE A 21 2.83 9.28 -3.30
CA ILE A 21 2.07 8.74 -2.17
C ILE A 21 0.59 8.73 -2.54
N CYS A 22 -0.04 7.57 -2.36
CA CYS A 22 -1.44 7.34 -2.66
C CYS A 22 -2.23 7.21 -1.36
N VAL A 23 -3.26 8.03 -1.17
CA VAL A 23 -4.11 8.02 0.03
C VAL A 23 -5.59 7.97 -0.34
N PRO A 24 -6.41 7.18 0.39
CA PRO A 24 -7.86 7.17 0.21
C PRO A 24 -8.50 8.44 0.80
N VAL A 25 -9.54 8.92 0.12
CA VAL A 25 -10.37 10.04 0.58
C VAL A 25 -11.84 9.60 0.55
N TRP A 26 -12.50 9.66 1.69
CA TRP A 26 -13.91 9.29 1.83
C TRP A 26 -14.83 10.47 1.60
N THR A 27 -16.06 10.22 1.11
CA THR A 27 -17.07 11.28 0.96
C THR A 27 -17.62 11.75 2.30
N ASP A 28 -17.70 10.87 3.30
CA ASP A 28 -18.41 11.02 4.58
C ASP A 28 -17.49 11.10 5.82
N VAL A 29 -16.17 11.16 5.63
CA VAL A 29 -15.21 11.29 6.75
C VAL A 29 -14.61 12.70 6.77
N ARG A 30 -15.05 13.50 7.73
CA ARG A 30 -14.51 14.83 8.01
C ARG A 30 -14.36 15.01 9.53
N PRO A 31 -13.24 15.52 10.04
CA PRO A 31 -12.01 15.86 9.32
C PRO A 31 -11.33 14.61 8.73
N LEU A 32 -10.35 14.80 7.84
CA LEU A 32 -9.52 13.72 7.33
C LEU A 32 -8.80 13.00 8.46
N ARG A 33 -8.67 11.68 8.34
CA ARG A 33 -8.08 10.82 9.38
C ARG A 33 -7.00 9.91 8.81
N GLY A 34 -6.28 9.21 9.69
CA GLY A 34 -5.25 8.25 9.31
C GLY A 34 -4.18 8.86 8.39
N ALA A 35 -3.78 8.12 7.38
CA ALA A 35 -2.75 8.56 6.44
C ALA A 35 -3.14 9.85 5.68
N ALA A 36 -4.41 9.98 5.27
CA ALA A 36 -4.90 11.19 4.61
C ALA A 36 -4.87 12.41 5.53
N GLY A 37 -5.21 12.23 6.82
CA GLY A 37 -5.16 13.30 7.81
C GLY A 37 -3.72 13.77 8.10
N LEU A 38 -2.78 12.84 8.29
CA LEU A 38 -1.37 13.17 8.49
C LEU A 38 -0.77 13.86 7.26
N LEU A 39 -1.09 13.37 6.07
CA LEU A 39 -0.69 13.98 4.82
C LEU A 39 -1.22 15.42 4.74
N ASP A 40 -2.50 15.63 4.99
CA ASP A 40 -3.14 16.95 4.92
C ASP A 40 -2.52 17.92 5.94
N TRP A 41 -2.27 17.45 7.15
CA TRP A 41 -1.55 18.25 8.16
C TRP A 41 -0.17 18.68 7.65
N ARG A 42 0.61 17.75 7.07
CA ARG A 42 1.94 18.04 6.52
C ARG A 42 1.86 19.02 5.32
N MET A 43 0.77 18.95 4.58
CA MET A 43 0.47 19.82 3.43
C MET A 43 -0.23 21.13 3.83
N CYS A 44 -0.27 21.46 5.12
CA CYS A 44 -0.90 22.66 5.69
C CYS A 44 -2.38 22.79 5.30
N GLY A 45 -3.15 21.69 5.36
CA GLY A 45 -4.59 21.69 5.10
C GLY A 45 -4.96 21.79 3.61
N ARG A 46 -4.02 21.52 2.69
CA ARG A 46 -4.27 21.66 1.25
C ARG A 46 -5.39 20.73 0.76
N LEU A 47 -5.39 19.48 1.19
CA LEU A 47 -6.42 18.51 0.79
C LEU A 47 -7.78 18.88 1.40
N SER A 48 -7.80 19.31 2.66
CA SER A 48 -9.01 19.83 3.33
C SER A 48 -9.56 21.06 2.63
N ALA A 49 -8.72 21.99 2.18
CA ALA A 49 -9.13 23.16 1.41
C ALA A 49 -9.75 22.77 0.05
N MET A 50 -9.18 21.75 -0.62
CA MET A 50 -9.74 21.23 -1.88
C MET A 50 -11.10 20.57 -1.66
N LEU A 51 -11.27 19.84 -0.55
CA LEU A 51 -12.54 19.24 -0.15
C LEU A 51 -13.59 20.31 0.19
N SER A 52 -13.21 21.32 0.96
CA SER A 52 -14.13 22.41 1.34
C SER A 52 -14.58 23.25 0.15
N SER A 53 -13.72 23.40 -0.87
CA SER A 53 -14.07 24.11 -2.11
C SER A 53 -14.80 23.24 -3.14
N GLY A 54 -15.04 21.97 -2.86
CA GLY A 54 -15.68 21.03 -3.79
C GLY A 54 -14.81 20.61 -4.97
N LYS A 55 -13.53 20.98 -5.01
CA LYS A 55 -12.56 20.52 -6.03
C LYS A 55 -12.21 19.04 -5.89
N VAL A 56 -12.35 18.51 -4.70
CA VAL A 56 -12.26 17.10 -4.36
C VAL A 56 -13.50 16.74 -3.57
N THR A 57 -14.11 15.62 -3.86
CA THR A 57 -15.33 15.18 -3.18
C THR A 57 -15.09 13.90 -2.38
N GLY A 58 -14.13 13.09 -2.81
CA GLY A 58 -13.89 11.73 -2.33
C GLY A 58 -14.82 10.70 -2.97
N ALA A 59 -15.56 11.08 -4.03
CA ALA A 59 -16.43 10.16 -4.75
C ALA A 59 -15.65 8.95 -5.28
N GLU A 60 -16.30 7.78 -5.31
CA GLU A 60 -15.67 6.56 -5.81
C GLU A 60 -15.13 6.74 -7.24
N GLY A 61 -13.84 6.46 -7.42
CA GLY A 61 -13.18 6.58 -8.70
C GLY A 61 -12.58 7.95 -9.00
N GLU A 62 -12.87 8.96 -8.20
CA GLU A 62 -12.21 10.25 -8.30
C GLU A 62 -10.71 10.13 -8.05
N GLN A 63 -9.91 10.81 -8.88
CA GLN A 63 -8.45 10.83 -8.73
C GLN A 63 -7.99 12.29 -8.77
N THR A 64 -7.29 12.68 -7.74
CA THR A 64 -6.74 14.04 -7.66
C THR A 64 -5.24 13.96 -7.45
N LEU A 65 -4.50 14.53 -8.39
CA LEU A 65 -3.05 14.57 -8.38
C LEU A 65 -2.56 16.00 -8.11
N PHE A 66 -1.60 16.13 -7.18
CA PHE A 66 -0.93 17.41 -6.93
C PHE A 66 0.48 17.20 -6.38
N PRO A 67 1.39 18.20 -6.55
CA PRO A 67 2.75 18.10 -6.05
C PRO A 67 2.78 18.20 -4.52
N SER A 68 3.70 17.48 -3.89
CA SER A 68 3.96 17.55 -2.44
C SER A 68 4.68 18.85 -2.04
N ALA A 69 5.22 19.59 -3.01
CA ALA A 69 5.98 20.82 -2.79
C ALA A 69 7.14 20.63 -1.77
N HIS A 70 7.85 19.50 -1.85
CA HIS A 70 8.96 19.12 -0.97
C HIS A 70 8.59 18.97 0.52
N ARG A 71 7.29 18.88 0.84
CA ARG A 71 6.83 18.68 2.21
C ARG A 71 6.77 17.21 2.62
N LEU A 72 6.91 16.32 1.65
CA LEU A 72 6.94 14.87 1.82
C LEU A 72 8.09 14.29 1.00
N PRO A 73 8.61 13.09 1.34
CA PRO A 73 9.63 12.42 0.54
C PRO A 73 9.16 12.03 -0.87
N TRP A 74 7.86 11.91 -1.08
CA TRP A 74 7.27 11.62 -2.39
C TRP A 74 6.97 12.91 -3.15
N ARG A 75 7.31 12.94 -4.45
CA ARG A 75 7.13 14.15 -5.28
C ARG A 75 5.66 14.50 -5.49
N LEU A 76 4.82 13.48 -5.64
CA LEU A 76 3.41 13.62 -5.98
C LEU A 76 2.52 13.04 -4.89
N VAL A 77 1.36 13.65 -4.72
CA VAL A 77 0.25 13.14 -3.90
C VAL A 77 -0.88 12.75 -4.83
N LEU A 78 -1.32 11.50 -4.72
CA LEU A 78 -2.49 10.97 -5.41
C LEU A 78 -3.58 10.69 -4.36
N ALA A 79 -4.60 11.53 -4.34
CA ALA A 79 -5.79 11.31 -3.53
C ALA A 79 -6.79 10.48 -4.34
N LEU A 80 -7.18 9.31 -3.83
CA LEU A 80 -8.16 8.42 -4.45
C LEU A 80 -9.49 8.50 -3.73
N GLY A 81 -10.53 8.87 -4.44
CA GLY A 81 -11.89 8.84 -3.94
C GLY A 81 -12.33 7.40 -3.67
N ALA A 82 -12.68 7.13 -2.41
CA ALA A 82 -13.08 5.82 -1.92
C ALA A 82 -14.61 5.67 -1.75
N GLY A 83 -15.37 6.75 -2.00
CA GLY A 83 -16.81 6.80 -1.80
C GLY A 83 -17.21 6.87 -0.33
N PRO A 84 -18.46 6.55 0.02
CA PRO A 84 -18.90 6.49 1.41
C PRO A 84 -18.25 5.35 2.17
N ARG A 85 -17.73 5.62 3.37
CA ARG A 85 -17.05 4.61 4.19
C ARG A 85 -17.96 3.44 4.58
N ARG A 86 -19.25 3.72 4.81
CA ARG A 86 -20.26 2.70 5.13
C ARG A 86 -20.45 1.64 4.04
N ASP A 87 -20.19 2.01 2.79
CA ASP A 87 -20.36 1.12 1.63
C ASP A 87 -19.08 0.37 1.25
N PHE A 88 -18.02 0.51 2.07
CA PHE A 88 -16.72 -0.10 1.80
C PHE A 88 -16.80 -1.64 1.83
N SER A 89 -16.17 -2.27 0.83
CA SER A 89 -16.16 -3.72 0.65
C SER A 89 -14.85 -4.19 0.04
N GLU A 90 -14.56 -5.50 0.07
CA GLU A 90 -13.38 -6.08 -0.60
C GLU A 90 -13.32 -5.67 -2.07
N LYS A 91 -14.45 -5.71 -2.78
CA LYS A 91 -14.52 -5.32 -4.20
C LYS A 91 -14.11 -3.86 -4.41
N ARG A 92 -14.60 -2.94 -3.57
CA ARG A 92 -14.22 -1.52 -3.64
C ARG A 92 -12.77 -1.31 -3.25
N PHE A 93 -12.28 -2.08 -2.27
CA PHE A 93 -10.86 -2.07 -1.91
C PHE A 93 -9.98 -2.46 -3.10
N GLN A 94 -10.24 -3.61 -3.74
CA GLN A 94 -9.49 -4.05 -4.91
C GLN A 94 -9.55 -3.04 -6.05
N ALA A 95 -10.73 -2.49 -6.34
CA ALA A 95 -10.88 -1.46 -7.36
C ALA A 95 -10.06 -0.20 -7.03
N SER A 96 -9.99 0.21 -5.77
CA SER A 96 -9.17 1.35 -5.33
C SER A 96 -7.67 1.07 -5.50
N VAL A 97 -7.21 -0.13 -5.14
CA VAL A 97 -5.81 -0.54 -5.33
C VAL A 97 -5.44 -0.53 -6.81
N ARG A 98 -6.27 -1.12 -7.68
CA ARG A 98 -6.06 -1.12 -9.14
C ARG A 98 -5.94 0.29 -9.68
N ARG A 99 -6.87 1.19 -9.32
CA ARG A 99 -6.79 2.61 -9.72
C ARG A 99 -5.48 3.27 -9.27
N GLY A 100 -5.00 2.94 -8.05
CA GLY A 100 -3.70 3.43 -7.57
C GLY A 100 -2.54 2.94 -8.43
N PHE A 101 -2.56 1.68 -8.86
CA PHE A 101 -1.54 1.11 -9.74
C PHE A 101 -1.64 1.62 -11.17
N ASP A 102 -2.85 1.78 -11.71
CA ASP A 102 -3.08 2.36 -13.04
C ASP A 102 -2.60 3.81 -13.10
N ALA A 103 -2.88 4.59 -12.04
CA ALA A 103 -2.37 5.95 -11.91
C ALA A 103 -0.83 5.98 -11.80
N ALA A 104 -0.23 5.09 -11.01
CA ALA A 104 1.22 4.96 -10.91
C ALA A 104 1.85 4.64 -12.28
N LYS A 105 1.23 3.72 -13.04
CA LYS A 105 1.63 3.39 -14.41
C LYS A 105 1.55 4.62 -15.33
N GLY A 106 0.44 5.33 -15.30
CA GLY A 106 0.24 6.55 -16.11
C GLY A 106 1.23 7.66 -15.78
N LEU A 107 1.70 7.73 -14.53
CA LEU A 107 2.69 8.70 -14.06
C LEU A 107 4.14 8.26 -14.28
N GLY A 108 4.37 7.03 -14.73
CA GLY A 108 5.70 6.43 -14.77
C GLY A 108 6.34 6.27 -13.39
N ALA A 109 5.52 6.21 -12.32
CA ALA A 109 6.00 6.07 -10.97
C ALA A 109 6.50 4.64 -10.72
N ARG A 110 7.71 4.52 -10.19
CA ARG A 110 8.38 3.25 -9.88
C ARG A 110 8.45 2.99 -8.38
N ARG A 111 8.44 4.04 -7.56
CA ARG A 111 8.49 4.00 -6.10
C ARG A 111 7.22 4.64 -5.54
N LEU A 112 6.29 3.80 -5.12
CA LEU A 112 4.97 4.20 -4.63
C LEU A 112 4.84 3.94 -3.13
N ALA A 113 4.29 4.90 -2.39
CA ALA A 113 3.71 4.65 -1.08
C ALA A 113 2.19 4.59 -1.21
N LEU A 114 1.55 3.55 -0.67
CA LEU A 114 0.11 3.37 -0.77
C LEU A 114 -0.48 3.11 0.62
N ALA A 115 -1.36 4.00 1.06
CA ALA A 115 -2.12 3.81 2.29
C ALA A 115 -3.24 2.80 2.06
N LEU A 116 -3.33 1.81 2.94
CA LEU A 116 -4.39 0.81 2.85
C LEU A 116 -5.76 1.48 3.04
N PRO A 117 -6.64 1.47 2.01
CA PRO A 117 -7.97 2.04 2.13
C PRO A 117 -8.78 1.32 3.20
N GLY A 118 -9.60 2.08 3.94
CA GLY A 118 -10.51 1.54 4.93
C GLY A 118 -9.91 1.22 6.31
N ARG A 119 -8.61 1.47 6.51
CA ARG A 119 -7.96 1.21 7.81
C ARG A 119 -7.28 2.46 8.37
N ASP A 120 -8.10 3.43 8.75
CA ASP A 120 -7.65 4.73 9.25
C ASP A 120 -7.38 4.76 10.76
N GLY A 121 -6.84 3.68 11.34
CA GLY A 121 -6.41 3.69 12.75
C GLY A 121 -7.53 3.65 13.79
N GLU A 122 -8.80 3.68 13.39
CA GLU A 122 -9.93 3.52 14.30
C GLU A 122 -10.49 2.10 14.26
N ALA A 123 -10.47 1.45 15.42
CA ALA A 123 -11.08 0.14 15.67
C ALA A 123 -12.62 0.14 15.58
N SER A 124 -13.24 1.10 14.91
CA SER A 124 -14.69 1.25 14.81
C SER A 124 -15.27 0.54 13.60
N GLY A 125 -15.49 -0.65 13.73
CA GLY A 125 -16.50 -1.63 13.44
C GLY A 125 -17.41 -1.50 12.26
N THR A 126 -17.09 -1.43 11.01
CA THR A 126 -18.04 -1.84 9.95
C THR A 126 -17.34 -2.44 8.73
N THR A 127 -16.04 -2.47 8.71
CA THR A 127 -15.31 -3.03 7.58
C THR A 127 -14.97 -4.48 7.90
N ALA A 128 -15.64 -5.43 7.28
CA ALA A 128 -15.36 -6.87 7.38
C ALA A 128 -13.94 -7.24 6.88
N LEU A 129 -13.20 -6.27 6.35
CA LEU A 129 -11.86 -6.46 5.77
C LEU A 129 -10.78 -6.34 6.84
N THR A 130 -10.16 -7.46 7.22
CA THR A 130 -9.00 -7.46 8.13
C THR A 130 -7.77 -6.87 7.45
N SER A 131 -6.79 -6.40 8.23
CA SER A 131 -5.52 -5.87 7.70
C SER A 131 -4.78 -6.91 6.87
N ARG A 132 -4.77 -8.16 7.34
CA ARG A 132 -4.19 -9.29 6.63
C ARG A 132 -4.84 -9.50 5.28
N ARG A 133 -6.18 -9.56 5.24
CA ARG A 133 -6.92 -9.74 3.99
C ARG A 133 -6.70 -8.59 3.02
N ALA A 134 -6.67 -7.35 3.53
CA ALA A 134 -6.35 -6.17 2.72
C ALA A 134 -4.97 -6.26 2.09
N LEU A 135 -3.95 -6.67 2.86
CA LEU A 135 -2.61 -6.86 2.33
C LEU A 135 -2.57 -8.00 1.30
N ASP A 136 -3.21 -9.13 1.56
CA ASP A 136 -3.27 -10.25 0.60
C ASP A 136 -3.88 -9.81 -0.73
N LEU A 137 -5.01 -9.07 -0.70
CA LEU A 137 -5.65 -8.54 -1.90
C LEU A 137 -4.76 -7.53 -2.65
N LEU A 138 -4.09 -6.63 -1.92
CA LEU A 138 -3.13 -5.69 -2.51
C LEU A 138 -1.99 -6.42 -3.21
N LEU A 139 -1.45 -7.46 -2.58
CA LEU A 139 -0.36 -8.25 -3.15
C LEU A 139 -0.81 -9.05 -4.38
N GLN A 140 -2.04 -9.55 -4.40
CA GLN A 140 -2.63 -10.18 -5.59
C GLN A 140 -2.71 -9.20 -6.77
N GLU A 141 -3.16 -7.97 -6.52
CA GLU A 141 -3.21 -6.94 -7.56
C GLU A 141 -1.80 -6.53 -8.04
N LEU A 142 -0.82 -6.50 -7.15
CA LEU A 142 0.58 -6.24 -7.51
C LEU A 142 1.16 -7.36 -8.39
N ASP A 143 0.84 -8.62 -8.10
CA ASP A 143 1.28 -9.77 -8.89
C ASP A 143 0.67 -9.78 -10.30
N ALA A 144 -0.50 -9.19 -10.46
CA ALA A 144 -1.15 -9.07 -11.78
C ALA A 144 -0.46 -8.04 -12.70
N VAL A 145 0.43 -7.20 -12.15
CA VAL A 145 1.17 -6.15 -12.89
C VAL A 145 2.68 -6.25 -12.66
N PRO A 146 3.32 -7.36 -13.06
CA PRO A 146 4.74 -7.59 -12.78
C PRO A 146 5.61 -6.49 -13.40
N GLY A 147 6.62 -6.04 -12.64
CA GLY A 147 7.54 -5.00 -13.09
C GLY A 147 6.96 -3.59 -13.13
N LEU A 148 5.73 -3.36 -12.66
CA LEU A 148 5.14 -2.02 -12.56
C LEU A 148 5.94 -1.15 -11.57
N LEU A 149 6.23 -1.67 -10.38
CA LEU A 149 6.90 -0.94 -9.31
C LEU A 149 8.22 -1.62 -8.94
N ASP A 150 9.26 -0.81 -8.69
CA ASP A 150 10.50 -1.26 -8.07
C ASP A 150 10.32 -1.37 -6.54
N GLU A 151 9.60 -0.40 -5.97
CA GLU A 151 9.34 -0.34 -4.53
C GLU A 151 7.87 0.04 -4.26
N LEU A 152 7.25 -0.68 -3.34
CA LEU A 152 5.94 -0.38 -2.79
C LEU A 152 6.03 -0.29 -1.26
N ALA A 153 5.85 0.90 -0.70
CA ALA A 153 5.68 1.10 0.73
C ALA A 153 4.19 1.05 1.09
N VAL A 154 3.78 0.03 1.83
CA VAL A 154 2.39 -0.11 2.29
C VAL A 154 2.23 0.65 3.60
N ILE A 155 1.47 1.74 3.58
CA ILE A 155 1.20 2.55 4.78
C ILE A 155 0.04 1.93 5.54
N ALA A 156 0.29 1.57 6.80
CA ALA A 156 -0.70 0.96 7.68
C ALA A 156 -0.50 1.41 9.15
N PRO A 157 -1.55 1.35 9.99
CA PRO A 157 -1.44 1.71 11.41
C PRO A 157 -0.37 0.91 12.15
N VAL A 158 0.27 1.52 13.15
CA VAL A 158 1.32 0.89 13.97
C VAL A 158 0.84 -0.42 14.58
N ALA A 159 -0.41 -0.47 15.06
CA ALA A 159 -0.98 -1.65 15.72
C ALA A 159 -0.97 -2.92 14.85
N VAL A 160 -0.98 -2.79 13.52
CA VAL A 160 -1.02 -3.95 12.61
C VAL A 160 0.31 -4.24 11.92
N GLN A 161 1.34 -3.44 12.14
CA GLN A 161 2.64 -3.58 11.47
C GLN A 161 3.28 -4.96 11.69
N LYS A 162 3.21 -5.48 12.91
CA LYS A 162 3.77 -6.81 13.24
C LYS A 162 3.06 -7.91 12.44
N GLU A 163 1.73 -7.93 12.46
CA GLU A 163 0.93 -8.91 11.72
C GLU A 163 1.24 -8.86 10.21
N LEU A 164 1.24 -7.67 9.63
CA LEU A 164 1.51 -7.49 8.21
C LEU A 164 2.96 -7.86 7.85
N GLY A 165 3.91 -7.58 8.73
CA GLY A 165 5.31 -7.97 8.56
C GLY A 165 5.50 -9.49 8.49
N GLU A 166 4.76 -10.24 9.28
CA GLU A 166 4.75 -11.71 9.22
C GLU A 166 4.22 -12.21 7.87
N VAL A 167 3.15 -11.60 7.36
CA VAL A 167 2.59 -11.96 6.03
C VAL A 167 3.63 -11.74 4.94
N LEU A 168 4.30 -10.59 4.91
CA LEU A 168 5.35 -10.31 3.91
C LEU A 168 6.53 -11.26 4.03
N ARG A 169 6.96 -11.59 5.25
CA ARG A 169 8.04 -12.54 5.50
C ARG A 169 7.70 -13.94 4.96
N LEU A 170 6.51 -14.44 5.27
CA LEU A 170 6.05 -15.75 4.79
C LEU A 170 5.97 -15.80 3.26
N ARG A 171 5.52 -14.71 2.64
CA ARG A 171 5.50 -14.59 1.19
C ARG A 171 6.91 -14.63 0.60
N ALA A 172 7.86 -13.89 1.17
CA ALA A 172 9.26 -13.89 0.71
C ALA A 172 9.88 -15.29 0.77
N ILE A 173 9.61 -16.06 1.84
CA ILE A 173 10.07 -17.44 1.98
C ILE A 173 9.48 -18.34 0.88
N ARG A 174 8.20 -18.18 0.56
CA ARG A 174 7.55 -18.98 -0.49
C ARG A 174 8.04 -18.62 -1.91
N ALA A 175 8.42 -17.38 -2.13
CA ALA A 175 8.93 -16.90 -3.41
C ALA A 175 10.43 -17.22 -3.60
N ALA A 176 11.16 -17.58 -2.55
CA ALA A 176 12.55 -17.99 -2.66
C ALA A 176 12.64 -19.29 -3.47
N PRO A 177 13.49 -19.35 -4.52
CA PRO A 177 13.68 -20.61 -5.27
C PRO A 177 14.15 -21.71 -4.32
N ALA A 178 13.54 -22.89 -4.44
CA ALA A 178 13.97 -24.06 -3.69
C ALA A 178 15.47 -24.27 -3.95
N GLY A 179 16.28 -24.17 -2.90
CA GLY A 179 17.71 -24.37 -3.01
C GLY A 179 18.05 -25.69 -3.71
N PRO A 180 19.24 -25.83 -4.31
CA PRO A 180 19.60 -27.02 -5.05
C PRO A 180 19.42 -28.25 -4.14
N ARG A 181 18.60 -29.21 -4.61
CA ARG A 181 18.46 -30.51 -3.95
C ARG A 181 19.85 -31.10 -3.79
N PRO A 182 20.24 -31.56 -2.59
CA PRO A 182 21.51 -32.25 -2.44
C PRO A 182 21.53 -33.42 -3.43
N ALA A 183 22.53 -33.43 -4.30
CA ALA A 183 22.74 -34.50 -5.25
C ALA A 183 22.76 -35.84 -4.48
N ALA A 184 21.89 -36.74 -4.88
CA ALA A 184 21.85 -38.10 -4.32
C ALA A 184 23.27 -38.67 -4.49
N ALA A 185 23.97 -38.86 -3.37
CA ALA A 185 25.27 -39.49 -3.34
C ALA A 185 25.17 -40.88 -3.98
N SER A 186 25.77 -40.99 -5.16
CA SER A 186 25.89 -42.25 -5.89
C SER A 186 26.57 -43.29 -5.02
N ARG A 187 25.78 -44.20 -4.41
CA ARG A 187 26.28 -45.44 -3.86
C ARG A 187 26.56 -46.42 -5.03
N ARG A 188 27.68 -46.16 -5.73
CA ARG A 188 28.30 -47.18 -6.59
C ARG A 188 29.77 -47.19 -6.27
N ALA A 189 30.19 -48.18 -5.52
CA ALA A 189 31.47 -48.83 -5.60
C ALA A 189 31.75 -49.63 -4.30
N GLN A 190 31.24 -50.83 -4.22
CA GLN A 190 31.91 -51.90 -3.47
C GLN A 190 31.22 -53.23 -3.77
N ARG A 191 31.49 -53.74 -4.94
CA ARG A 191 31.47 -55.20 -5.21
C ARG A 191 32.46 -55.47 -6.33
N GLN A 192 33.67 -55.76 -5.91
CA GLN A 192 34.55 -56.66 -6.65
C GLN A 192 35.70 -57.05 -5.74
N LYS A 193 35.70 -58.28 -5.36
CA LYS A 193 36.87 -59.04 -5.06
C LYS A 193 36.63 -60.51 -5.39
N PRO A 194 37.58 -61.12 -6.14
CA PRO A 194 37.74 -62.53 -6.03
C PRO A 194 38.50 -62.92 -4.78
#